data_f1b129b01f6bebc973d2e921ac28c17b
#
_entry.id   f1b129b01f6bebc973d2e921ac28c17b
#
_cell.length_a   1.000
_cell.length_b   1.000
_cell.length_c   1.000
_cell.angle_alpha   90.00
_cell.angle_beta   90.00
_cell.angle_gamma   90.00
#
_symmetry.space_group_name_H-M   'P 1'
#
loop_
_entity.id
_entity.type
_entity.pdbx_description
1 polymer ?
#
loop_
_entity_poly.entity_id
_entity_poly.type
_entity_poly.pdbx_seq_one_letter_code
_entity_poly.pdbx_strand_id
1 'polypeptide(L)'
;MTALTALWLPILVSAVAVFVVSSIIHMTPLWHKTDYPRYANEDRVLDALRPIGIPPGDYLMPRPANPAEMRSPEFQEKVKRGPAVLLTVMPPWTGSLAGNLSQWFVYCVVVSVFAAFIAGSALPPGGPAFGAVCRFAGATAFLGYTLALWQMSIWYRRAWAMTLKSTFDGVIFALVTCAVFTWMWPH
;
A
#
# COMPACT_ATOMS: atom_id res chain seq x y z
N MET A 1 4.03 26.00 17.20
CA MET A 1 4.71 24.86 16.52
C MET A 1 5.28 23.94 17.59
N THR A 2 5.08 22.64 17.45
CA THR A 2 5.60 21.62 18.38
C THR A 2 6.83 20.96 17.75
N ALA A 3 7.93 20.89 18.48
CA ALA A 3 9.16 20.31 17.97
C ALA A 3 8.97 18.81 17.63
N LEU A 4 9.55 18.35 16.53
CA LEU A 4 9.47 16.95 16.12
C LEU A 4 10.03 16.00 17.18
N THR A 5 11.07 16.42 17.87
CA THR A 5 11.68 15.66 18.97
C THR A 5 10.75 15.46 20.18
N ALA A 6 9.78 16.36 20.40
CA ALA A 6 8.77 16.20 21.44
C ALA A 6 7.68 15.17 21.04
N LEU A 7 7.58 14.82 19.75
CA LEU A 7 6.58 13.90 19.20
C LEU A 7 7.13 12.47 18.99
N TRP A 8 8.32 12.15 19.51
CA TRP A 8 8.94 10.83 19.32
C TRP A 8 8.04 9.67 19.83
N LEU A 9 7.37 9.88 20.96
CA LEU A 9 6.53 8.85 21.56
C LEU A 9 5.22 8.65 20.78
N PRO A 10 4.45 9.70 20.42
CA PRO A 10 3.34 9.57 19.47
C PRO A 10 3.72 8.88 18.16
N ILE A 11 4.90 9.16 17.60
CA ILE A 11 5.39 8.53 16.36
C ILE A 11 5.48 7.01 16.55
N LEU A 12 6.19 6.55 17.60
CA LEU A 12 6.39 5.12 17.82
C LEU A 12 5.08 4.41 18.17
N VAL A 13 4.28 4.98 19.06
CA VAL A 13 3.02 4.37 19.48
C VAL A 13 2.03 4.31 18.33
N SER A 14 1.95 5.36 17.48
CA SER A 14 1.12 5.34 16.28
C SER A 14 1.58 4.27 15.30
N ALA A 15 2.89 4.16 15.05
CA ALA A 15 3.42 3.13 14.16
C ALA A 15 3.10 1.71 14.65
N VAL A 16 3.26 1.45 15.96
CA VAL A 16 2.89 0.15 16.57
C VAL A 16 1.39 -0.10 16.47
N ALA A 17 0.57 0.90 16.80
CA ALA A 17 -0.89 0.76 16.75
C ALA A 17 -1.39 0.46 15.34
N VAL A 18 -0.91 1.19 14.33
CA VAL A 18 -1.25 0.93 12.92
C VAL A 18 -0.74 -0.44 12.48
N PHE A 19 0.47 -0.82 12.86
CA PHE A 19 1.03 -2.15 12.55
C PHE A 19 0.15 -3.26 13.12
N VAL A 20 -0.27 -3.16 14.37
CA VAL A 20 -1.15 -4.15 15.00
C VAL A 20 -2.53 -4.19 14.33
N VAL A 21 -3.16 -3.03 14.12
CA VAL A 21 -4.47 -2.94 13.47
C VAL A 21 -4.43 -3.49 12.05
N SER A 22 -3.39 -3.15 11.27
CA SER A 22 -3.21 -3.68 9.92
C SER A 22 -3.01 -5.19 9.92
N SER A 23 -2.26 -5.72 10.89
CA SER A 23 -2.07 -7.18 11.04
C SER A 23 -3.39 -7.87 11.34
N ILE A 24 -4.23 -7.33 12.22
CA ILE A 24 -5.56 -7.86 12.50
C ILE A 24 -6.42 -7.87 11.23
N ILE A 25 -6.47 -6.77 10.49
CA ILE A 25 -7.26 -6.64 9.27
C ILE A 25 -6.85 -7.67 8.20
N HIS A 26 -5.54 -7.86 7.99
CA HIS A 26 -5.03 -8.72 6.91
C HIS A 26 -4.88 -10.19 7.30
N MET A 27 -4.70 -10.51 8.58
CA MET A 27 -4.56 -11.90 9.05
C MET A 27 -5.89 -12.55 9.42
N THR A 28 -6.95 -11.76 9.61
CA THR A 28 -8.30 -12.27 9.85
C THR A 28 -9.10 -12.35 8.55
N PRO A 29 -10.08 -13.26 8.42
CA PRO A 29 -10.88 -13.40 7.20
C PRO A 29 -11.94 -12.29 7.06
N LEU A 30 -11.54 -11.04 7.21
CA LEU A 30 -12.38 -9.87 7.02
C LEU A 30 -12.65 -9.64 5.53
N TRP A 31 -12.52 -8.40 5.05
CA TRP A 31 -12.85 -8.05 3.66
C TRP A 31 -11.77 -8.37 2.64
N HIS A 32 -10.52 -8.69 3.05
CA HIS A 32 -9.41 -9.02 2.12
C HIS A 32 -9.42 -10.46 1.59
N LYS A 33 -10.21 -11.36 2.16
CA LYS A 33 -10.30 -12.78 1.75
C LYS A 33 -10.54 -12.98 0.25
N THR A 34 -11.20 -12.02 -0.40
CA THR A 34 -11.59 -12.11 -1.82
C THR A 34 -10.66 -11.33 -2.76
N ASP A 35 -9.53 -10.79 -2.28
CA ASP A 35 -8.65 -9.96 -3.10
C ASP A 35 -7.92 -10.76 -4.16
N TYR A 36 -7.53 -11.99 -3.85
CA TYR A 36 -6.89 -12.93 -4.76
C TYR A 36 -7.69 -14.25 -4.79
N PRO A 37 -8.76 -14.31 -5.60
CA PRO A 37 -9.56 -15.52 -5.70
C PRO A 37 -8.75 -16.65 -6.33
N ARG A 38 -8.96 -17.87 -5.86
CA ARG A 38 -8.34 -19.05 -6.45
C ARG A 38 -8.81 -19.22 -7.90
N TYR A 39 -7.85 -19.43 -8.81
CA TYR A 39 -8.15 -19.73 -10.20
C TYR A 39 -8.27 -21.25 -10.41
N ALA A 40 -9.36 -21.72 -11.02
CA ALA A 40 -9.66 -23.15 -11.12
C ALA A 40 -8.61 -23.95 -11.91
N ASN A 41 -7.91 -23.32 -12.88
CA ASN A 41 -6.90 -23.94 -13.72
C ASN A 41 -5.48 -23.45 -13.40
N GLU A 42 -5.22 -23.09 -12.13
CA GLU A 42 -3.91 -22.52 -11.74
C GLU A 42 -2.73 -23.45 -12.08
N ASP A 43 -2.89 -24.78 -11.89
CA ASP A 43 -1.83 -25.74 -12.19
C ASP A 43 -1.45 -25.73 -13.67
N ARG A 44 -2.42 -25.63 -14.59
CA ARG A 44 -2.15 -25.52 -16.03
C ARG A 44 -1.38 -24.23 -16.38
N VAL A 45 -1.69 -23.14 -15.69
CA VAL A 45 -0.96 -21.86 -15.89
C VAL A 45 0.46 -22.00 -15.36
N LEU A 46 0.65 -22.57 -14.18
CA LEU A 46 1.97 -22.78 -13.59
C LEU A 46 2.82 -23.74 -14.43
N ASP A 47 2.22 -24.83 -14.93
CA ASP A 47 2.92 -25.79 -15.82
C ASP A 47 3.35 -25.17 -17.15
N ALA A 48 2.55 -24.23 -17.69
CA ALA A 48 2.91 -23.49 -18.89
C ALA A 48 4.04 -22.47 -18.64
N LEU A 49 4.10 -21.86 -17.45
CA LEU A 49 5.09 -20.83 -17.12
C LEU A 49 6.43 -21.42 -16.69
N ARG A 50 6.45 -22.58 -16.00
CA ARG A 50 7.69 -23.19 -15.48
C ARG A 50 8.79 -23.40 -16.54
N PRO A 51 8.53 -23.99 -17.73
CA PRO A 51 9.56 -24.21 -18.73
C PRO A 51 10.08 -22.92 -19.37
N ILE A 52 9.34 -21.81 -19.27
CA ILE A 52 9.77 -20.51 -19.81
C ILE A 52 10.88 -19.90 -18.95
N GLY A 53 10.91 -20.19 -17.63
CA GLY A 53 11.97 -19.74 -16.73
C GLY A 53 12.02 -18.20 -16.54
N ILE A 54 10.87 -17.55 -16.43
CA ILE A 54 10.80 -16.08 -16.28
C ILE A 54 11.47 -15.67 -14.96
N PRO A 55 12.50 -14.80 -14.96
CA PRO A 55 13.13 -14.32 -13.73
C PRO A 55 12.17 -13.52 -12.85
N PRO A 56 12.45 -13.39 -11.54
CA PRO A 56 11.69 -12.46 -10.69
C PRO A 56 11.70 -11.03 -11.24
N GLY A 57 10.53 -10.38 -11.27
CA GLY A 57 10.36 -9.04 -11.83
C GLY A 57 8.93 -8.76 -12.28
N ASP A 58 8.72 -7.55 -12.79
CA ASP A 58 7.42 -7.08 -13.30
C ASP A 58 7.43 -7.03 -14.83
N TYR A 59 6.44 -7.63 -15.44
CA TYR A 59 6.33 -7.77 -16.90
C TYR A 59 4.95 -7.34 -17.39
N LEU A 60 4.94 -6.47 -18.40
CA LEU A 60 3.73 -6.13 -19.15
C LEU A 60 3.77 -6.81 -20.50
N MET A 61 2.77 -7.63 -20.81
CA MET A 61 2.70 -8.38 -22.08
C MET A 61 1.32 -8.20 -22.74
N PRO A 62 1.26 -7.92 -24.06
CA PRO A 62 2.36 -7.60 -24.96
C PRO A 62 2.95 -6.21 -24.70
N ARG A 63 4.26 -6.05 -24.91
CA ARG A 63 4.97 -4.77 -24.80
C ARG A 63 5.74 -4.52 -26.09
N PRO A 64 5.60 -3.35 -26.73
CA PRO A 64 6.36 -3.00 -27.91
C PRO A 64 7.79 -2.62 -27.52
N ALA A 65 8.77 -2.93 -28.36
CA ALA A 65 10.17 -2.55 -28.13
C ALA A 65 10.41 -1.05 -28.34
N ASN A 66 9.60 -0.43 -29.20
CA ASN A 66 9.71 1.01 -29.52
C ASN A 66 8.37 1.56 -30.04
N PRO A 67 8.21 2.91 -30.18
CA PRO A 67 7.00 3.54 -30.68
C PRO A 67 6.60 3.17 -32.13
N ALA A 68 7.55 2.77 -32.96
CA ALA A 68 7.25 2.35 -34.33
C ALA A 68 6.59 0.96 -34.33
N GLU A 69 7.13 0.02 -33.56
CA GLU A 69 6.52 -1.31 -33.39
C GLU A 69 5.10 -1.19 -32.80
N MET A 70 4.90 -0.29 -31.83
CA MET A 70 3.56 -0.08 -31.25
C MET A 70 2.48 0.26 -32.29
N ARG A 71 2.87 0.87 -33.42
CA ARG A 71 1.98 1.25 -34.52
C ARG A 71 1.92 0.18 -35.63
N SER A 72 2.71 -0.84 -35.57
CA SER A 72 2.74 -1.90 -36.60
C SER A 72 1.44 -2.72 -36.59
N PRO A 73 0.96 -3.16 -37.75
CA PRO A 73 -0.21 -4.02 -37.85
C PRO A 73 -0.05 -5.32 -37.05
N GLU A 74 1.16 -5.88 -37.04
CA GLU A 74 1.50 -7.14 -36.35
C GLU A 74 1.35 -6.97 -34.83
N PHE A 75 1.82 -5.87 -34.27
CA PHE A 75 1.69 -5.60 -32.85
C PHE A 75 0.23 -5.33 -32.47
N GLN A 76 -0.49 -4.58 -33.30
CA GLN A 76 -1.92 -4.32 -33.08
C GLN A 76 -2.73 -5.62 -33.09
N GLU A 77 -2.47 -6.53 -34.01
CA GLU A 77 -3.08 -7.85 -34.02
C GLU A 77 -2.72 -8.70 -32.80
N LYS A 78 -1.46 -8.63 -32.34
CA LYS A 78 -1.04 -9.29 -31.10
C LYS A 78 -1.82 -8.79 -29.89
N VAL A 79 -2.00 -7.46 -29.77
CA VAL A 79 -2.80 -6.85 -28.70
C VAL A 79 -4.27 -7.25 -28.78
N LYS A 80 -4.87 -7.23 -29.98
CA LYS A 80 -6.28 -7.64 -30.19
C LYS A 80 -6.52 -9.10 -29.84
N ARG A 81 -5.56 -9.97 -30.20
CA ARG A 81 -5.64 -11.40 -29.90
C ARG A 81 -5.57 -11.68 -28.40
N GLY A 82 -4.88 -10.83 -27.63
CA GLY A 82 -4.73 -10.99 -26.19
C GLY A 82 -4.16 -12.35 -25.74
N PRO A 83 -4.20 -12.66 -24.44
CA PRO A 83 -4.55 -11.76 -23.35
C PRO A 83 -3.48 -10.68 -23.13
N ALA A 84 -3.90 -9.48 -22.65
CA ALA A 84 -2.97 -8.53 -22.07
C ALA A 84 -2.85 -8.82 -20.57
N VAL A 85 -1.61 -8.93 -20.10
CA VAL A 85 -1.33 -9.30 -18.69
C VAL A 85 -0.25 -8.42 -18.10
N LEU A 86 -0.41 -8.08 -16.82
CA LEU A 86 0.66 -7.61 -15.95
C LEU A 86 1.03 -8.79 -15.05
N LEU A 87 2.27 -9.25 -15.15
CA LEU A 87 2.78 -10.42 -14.44
C LEU A 87 3.89 -10.00 -13.50
N THR A 88 3.70 -10.19 -12.20
CA THR A 88 4.75 -10.09 -11.19
C THR A 88 5.23 -11.49 -10.84
N VAL A 89 6.47 -11.81 -11.19
CA VAL A 89 7.12 -13.05 -10.78
C VAL A 89 7.87 -12.78 -9.48
N MET A 90 7.42 -13.41 -8.41
CA MET A 90 8.01 -13.25 -7.09
C MET A 90 9.25 -14.14 -6.93
N PRO A 91 10.25 -13.73 -6.10
CA PRO A 91 11.31 -14.65 -5.68
C PRO A 91 10.72 -15.89 -5.01
N PRO A 92 11.45 -17.01 -4.98
CA PRO A 92 11.03 -18.23 -4.31
C PRO A 92 10.65 -17.94 -2.85
N TRP A 93 9.50 -18.49 -2.42
CA TRP A 93 9.02 -18.34 -1.05
C TRP A 93 9.99 -18.98 -0.04
N THR A 94 10.45 -18.19 0.92
CA THR A 94 11.38 -18.66 1.96
C THR A 94 10.69 -19.22 3.20
N GLY A 95 9.36 -19.24 3.24
CA GLY A 95 8.58 -19.69 4.40
C GLY A 95 8.47 -18.65 5.52
N SER A 96 9.02 -17.45 5.35
CA SER A 96 9.02 -16.40 6.39
C SER A 96 8.42 -15.09 5.89
N LEU A 97 7.55 -14.50 6.69
CA LEU A 97 7.01 -13.15 6.50
C LEU A 97 7.81 -12.06 7.23
N ALA A 98 8.83 -12.44 8.01
CA ALA A 98 9.54 -11.51 8.90
C ALA A 98 10.10 -10.29 8.17
N GLY A 99 10.68 -10.48 6.98
CA GLY A 99 11.20 -9.38 6.16
C GLY A 99 10.10 -8.40 5.72
N ASN A 100 8.97 -8.92 5.26
CA ASN A 100 7.82 -8.09 4.84
C ASN A 100 7.22 -7.33 6.02
N LEU A 101 7.06 -8.00 7.17
CA LEU A 101 6.53 -7.36 8.39
C LEU A 101 7.47 -6.26 8.89
N SER A 102 8.80 -6.49 8.86
CA SER A 102 9.78 -5.47 9.24
C SER A 102 9.72 -4.25 8.32
N GLN A 103 9.65 -4.46 7.00
CA GLN A 103 9.51 -3.37 6.02
C GLN A 103 8.19 -2.60 6.22
N TRP A 104 7.10 -3.31 6.49
CA TRP A 104 5.81 -2.69 6.79
C TRP A 104 5.86 -1.86 8.07
N PHE A 105 6.50 -2.36 9.12
CA PHE A 105 6.69 -1.60 10.36
C PHE A 105 7.51 -0.33 10.13
N VAL A 106 8.63 -0.44 9.40
CA VAL A 106 9.43 0.74 9.02
C VAL A 106 8.59 1.75 8.23
N TYR A 107 7.75 1.28 7.31
CA TYR A 107 6.85 2.16 6.58
C TYR A 107 5.84 2.87 7.50
N CYS A 108 5.27 2.17 8.50
CA CYS A 108 4.41 2.79 9.51
C CYS A 108 5.15 3.89 10.29
N VAL A 109 6.42 3.66 10.66
CA VAL A 109 7.24 4.68 11.31
C VAL A 109 7.46 5.89 10.40
N VAL A 110 7.80 5.67 9.13
CA VAL A 110 8.00 6.76 8.16
C VAL A 110 6.74 7.62 8.01
N VAL A 111 5.57 7.01 7.84
CA VAL A 111 4.30 7.75 7.74
C VAL A 111 4.03 8.53 9.02
N SER A 112 4.27 7.93 10.21
CA SER A 112 4.07 8.59 11.50
C SER A 112 5.04 9.77 11.70
N VAL A 113 6.28 9.68 11.20
CA VAL A 113 7.25 10.79 11.21
C VAL A 113 6.74 11.96 10.37
N PHE A 114 6.23 11.70 9.15
CA PHE A 114 5.65 12.75 8.33
C PHE A 114 4.39 13.34 8.95
N ALA A 115 3.54 12.53 9.56
CA ALA A 115 2.37 13.00 10.29
C ALA A 115 2.76 13.93 11.45
N ALA A 116 3.80 13.55 12.23
CA ALA A 116 4.35 14.37 13.29
C ALA A 116 4.96 15.67 12.78
N PHE A 117 5.71 15.62 11.68
CA PHE A 117 6.33 16.79 11.07
C PHE A 117 5.29 17.82 10.62
N ILE A 118 4.26 17.38 9.88
CA ILE A 118 3.21 18.27 9.38
C ILE A 118 2.38 18.82 10.54
N ALA A 119 1.91 17.96 11.44
CA ALA A 119 1.10 18.39 12.58
C ALA A 119 1.89 19.28 13.55
N GLY A 120 3.14 18.93 13.87
CA GLY A 120 4.02 19.72 14.74
C GLY A 120 4.35 21.10 14.16
N SER A 121 4.48 21.20 12.83
CA SER A 121 4.67 22.49 12.16
C SER A 121 3.44 23.38 12.22
N ALA A 122 2.23 22.82 12.31
CA ALA A 122 0.98 23.55 12.25
C ALA A 122 0.37 23.83 13.65
N LEU A 123 0.64 22.97 14.63
CA LEU A 123 -0.03 22.99 15.92
C LEU A 123 0.93 23.35 17.08
N PRO A 124 0.49 24.16 18.06
CA PRO A 124 1.26 24.46 19.25
C PRO A 124 1.23 23.27 20.23
N PRO A 125 2.14 23.25 21.23
CA PRO A 125 1.97 22.41 22.43
C PRO A 125 0.73 22.85 23.21
N GLY A 126 0.25 22.03 24.16
CA GLY A 126 -0.85 22.38 25.05
C GLY A 126 -2.18 21.71 24.68
N GLY A 127 -2.15 20.54 24.02
CA GLY A 127 -3.35 19.72 23.82
C GLY A 127 -4.31 20.28 22.77
N PRO A 128 -3.95 20.36 21.51
CA PRO A 128 -4.84 20.83 20.44
C PRO A 128 -6.10 19.95 20.33
N ALA A 129 -7.20 20.55 19.87
CA ALA A 129 -8.45 19.82 19.69
C ALA A 129 -8.27 18.62 18.72
N PHE A 130 -8.98 17.53 18.99
CA PHE A 130 -8.96 16.30 18.19
C PHE A 130 -9.11 16.58 16.67
N GLY A 131 -10.07 17.42 16.28
CA GLY A 131 -10.27 17.79 14.87
C GLY A 131 -9.08 18.52 14.23
N ALA A 132 -8.29 19.27 15.01
CA ALA A 132 -7.08 19.93 14.51
C ALA A 132 -5.96 18.88 14.26
N VAL A 133 -5.76 17.97 15.20
CA VAL A 133 -4.79 16.87 15.03
C VAL A 133 -5.17 15.98 13.85
N CYS A 134 -6.44 15.59 13.73
CA CYS A 134 -6.94 14.80 12.60
C CYS A 134 -6.74 15.50 11.26
N ARG A 135 -6.90 16.81 11.20
CA ARG A 135 -6.70 17.56 9.95
C ARG A 135 -5.26 17.47 9.47
N PHE A 136 -4.29 17.49 10.36
CA PHE A 136 -2.88 17.48 9.97
C PHE A 136 -2.28 16.07 10.05
N ALA A 137 -2.25 15.43 11.20
CA ALA A 137 -1.66 14.11 11.36
C ALA A 137 -2.48 13.01 10.68
N GLY A 138 -3.80 13.01 10.89
CA GLY A 138 -4.71 12.03 10.29
C GLY A 138 -4.75 12.15 8.77
N ALA A 139 -4.87 13.36 8.21
CA ALA A 139 -4.85 13.54 6.76
C ALA A 139 -3.51 13.12 6.16
N THR A 140 -2.38 13.45 6.79
CA THR A 140 -1.06 13.00 6.33
C THR A 140 -0.94 11.48 6.33
N ALA A 141 -1.41 10.82 7.39
CA ALA A 141 -1.43 9.36 7.45
C ALA A 141 -2.32 8.76 6.36
N PHE A 142 -3.51 9.32 6.13
CA PHE A 142 -4.39 8.89 5.04
C PHE A 142 -3.71 8.99 3.66
N LEU A 143 -3.08 10.12 3.36
CA LEU A 143 -2.33 10.31 2.12
C LEU A 143 -1.21 9.27 1.99
N GLY A 144 -0.43 9.07 3.05
CA GLY A 144 0.68 8.13 3.07
C GLY A 144 0.24 6.69 2.82
N TYR A 145 -0.82 6.24 3.48
CA TYR A 145 -1.27 4.84 3.35
C TYR A 145 -2.12 4.55 2.10
N THR A 146 -2.68 5.57 1.42
CA THR A 146 -3.83 5.33 0.53
C THR A 146 -3.68 5.83 -0.90
N LEU A 147 -3.46 7.13 -1.11
CA LEU A 147 -3.72 7.72 -2.43
C LEU A 147 -2.81 7.22 -3.55
N ALA A 148 -1.57 6.89 -3.24
CA ALA A 148 -0.66 6.31 -4.24
C ALA A 148 -1.16 4.96 -4.81
N LEU A 149 -1.98 4.23 -4.05
CA LEU A 149 -2.53 2.93 -4.49
C LEU A 149 -3.53 3.06 -5.64
N TRP A 150 -4.17 4.22 -5.79
CA TRP A 150 -5.14 4.46 -6.87
C TRP A 150 -4.51 4.36 -8.25
N GLN A 151 -3.23 4.71 -8.38
CA GLN A 151 -2.47 4.58 -9.62
C GLN A 151 -2.44 3.13 -10.13
N MET A 152 -2.45 2.15 -9.23
CA MET A 152 -2.49 0.73 -9.60
C MET A 152 -3.77 0.36 -10.35
N SER A 153 -4.92 0.92 -9.97
CA SER A 153 -6.18 0.70 -10.69
C SER A 153 -6.26 1.53 -11.97
N ILE A 154 -5.75 2.76 -11.95
CA ILE A 154 -5.80 3.67 -13.11
C ILE A 154 -4.92 3.16 -14.25
N TRP A 155 -3.64 2.90 -13.99
CA TRP A 155 -2.66 2.59 -15.02
C TRP A 155 -2.48 1.09 -15.26
N TYR A 156 -2.56 0.27 -14.21
CA TYR A 156 -2.26 -1.15 -14.28
C TYR A 156 -3.50 -2.04 -14.21
N ARG A 157 -4.70 -1.45 -14.25
CA ARG A 157 -5.98 -2.18 -14.30
C ARG A 157 -6.21 -3.12 -13.11
N ARG A 158 -5.54 -2.90 -11.97
CA ARG A 158 -5.88 -3.58 -10.73
C ARG A 158 -7.36 -3.40 -10.42
N ALA A 159 -8.02 -4.44 -9.92
CA ALA A 159 -9.44 -4.38 -9.59
C ALA A 159 -9.74 -3.24 -8.61
N TRP A 160 -10.67 -2.36 -8.95
CA TRP A 160 -11.07 -1.22 -8.11
C TRP A 160 -11.54 -1.64 -6.73
N ALA A 161 -12.19 -2.82 -6.61
CA ALA A 161 -12.60 -3.36 -5.31
C ALA A 161 -11.42 -3.48 -4.33
N MET A 162 -10.23 -3.92 -4.79
CA MET A 162 -9.03 -3.99 -3.96
C MET A 162 -8.57 -2.60 -3.52
N THR A 163 -8.55 -1.64 -4.45
CA THR A 163 -8.14 -0.26 -4.14
C THR A 163 -9.10 0.42 -3.17
N LEU A 164 -10.41 0.19 -3.31
CA LEU A 164 -11.40 0.74 -2.38
C LEU A 164 -11.29 0.13 -0.98
N LYS A 165 -11.04 -1.18 -0.86
CA LYS A 165 -10.76 -1.82 0.42
C LYS A 165 -9.50 -1.25 1.07
N SER A 166 -8.39 -1.13 0.32
CA SER A 166 -7.16 -0.51 0.82
C SER A 166 -7.37 0.97 1.19
N THR A 167 -8.28 1.68 0.51
CA THR A 167 -8.66 3.05 0.87
C THR A 167 -9.39 3.08 2.20
N PHE A 168 -10.29 2.13 2.44
CA PHE A 168 -11.00 1.98 3.71
C PHE A 168 -10.04 1.66 4.86
N ASP A 169 -9.07 0.76 4.63
CA ASP A 169 -8.00 0.48 5.61
C ASP A 169 -7.22 1.75 5.94
N GLY A 170 -6.88 2.55 4.92
CA GLY A 170 -6.18 3.82 5.12
C GLY A 170 -6.99 4.83 5.94
N VAL A 171 -8.32 4.85 5.85
CA VAL A 171 -9.16 5.64 6.75
C VAL A 171 -9.02 5.15 8.19
N ILE A 172 -9.04 3.83 8.41
CA ILE A 172 -8.85 3.24 9.76
C ILE A 172 -7.47 3.64 10.31
N PHE A 173 -6.40 3.48 9.51
CA PHE A 173 -5.04 3.83 9.94
C PHE A 173 -4.89 5.33 10.24
N ALA A 174 -5.53 6.18 9.46
CA ALA A 174 -5.58 7.62 9.70
C ALA A 174 -6.29 7.96 11.02
N LEU A 175 -7.40 7.31 11.32
CA LEU A 175 -8.13 7.49 12.58
C LEU A 175 -7.31 6.99 13.78
N VAL A 176 -6.64 5.86 13.67
CA VAL A 176 -5.72 5.35 14.70
C VAL A 176 -4.59 6.35 14.94
N THR A 177 -3.95 6.84 13.88
CA THR A 177 -2.90 7.85 13.97
C THR A 177 -3.41 9.12 14.65
N CYS A 178 -4.56 9.63 14.21
CA CYS A 178 -5.20 10.79 14.80
C CYS A 178 -5.46 10.61 16.32
N ALA A 179 -6.02 9.48 16.71
CA ALA A 179 -6.34 9.17 18.11
C ALA A 179 -5.07 9.13 18.98
N VAL A 180 -4.03 8.44 18.53
CA VAL A 180 -2.77 8.34 19.26
C VAL A 180 -2.10 9.70 19.39
N PHE A 181 -1.99 10.47 18.30
CA PHE A 181 -1.38 11.79 18.33
C PHE A 181 -2.15 12.76 19.22
N THR A 182 -3.49 12.73 19.22
CA THR A 182 -4.31 13.58 20.09
C THR A 182 -4.10 13.21 21.56
N TRP A 183 -4.13 11.91 21.86
CA TRP A 183 -3.98 11.43 23.24
C TRP A 183 -2.61 11.73 23.85
N MET A 184 -1.57 11.66 23.03
CA MET A 184 -0.17 11.77 23.46
C MET A 184 0.46 13.11 23.04
N TRP A 185 -0.33 14.11 22.66
CA TRP A 185 0.22 15.41 22.27
C TRP A 185 0.91 16.09 23.47
N PRO A 186 2.10 16.67 23.28
CA PRO A 186 2.85 17.33 24.37
C PRO A 186 2.08 18.53 24.94
N HIS A 187 2.06 18.63 26.25
CA HIS A 187 1.48 19.73 27.02
C HIS A 187 2.49 20.82 27.34
#